data_4f364601d5299eb7fbed943026f75de7
#
_entry.id   4f364601d5299eb7fbed943026f75de7
#
_cell.length_a   1.000
_cell.length_b   1.000
_cell.length_c   1.000
_cell.angle_alpha   90.00
_cell.angle_beta   90.00
_cell.angle_gamma   90.00
#
_symmetry.space_group_name_H-M   'P 1'
#
loop_
_entity.id
_entity.type
_entity.pdbx_description
1 polymer ?
#
loop_
_entity_poly.entity_id
_entity_poly.type
_entity_poly.pdbx_seq_one_letter_code
_entity_poly.pdbx_strand_id
1 'polypeptide(L)'
;MLDIRDVSFGYGRRGEVLRSVSLHVPQARIVGMIGPNGSGKTTLINLVCDVLDLREGSITMLGRKHTSAEAKTGIMHVGGNDDVPSCLTGWEYVSTLARLYGVRADRSEVGRMFALFGMQGVQDRLIDSYSHGMRKKTQLCCAFLLHCPLTIVDETLNGIDIDAWYLCVEQFLRMRGRGLSMLICSHDFALLERTTDQIVLLRNGRMSAPLPTRSIIDGYGGIAEWYRVRTLEAEP
;
A
#
# COMPACT_ATOMS: atom_id res chain seq x y z
N MET A 1 -2.32 15.20 0.71
CA MET A 1 -1.44 14.33 -0.09
C MET A 1 -2.26 13.59 -1.15
N LEU A 2 -3.00 12.55 -0.84
CA LEU A 2 -4.01 11.91 -1.70
C LEU A 2 -5.40 12.34 -1.24
N ASP A 3 -6.24 12.81 -2.17
CA ASP A 3 -7.64 13.15 -1.94
C ASP A 3 -8.53 12.35 -2.88
N ILE A 4 -9.44 11.59 -2.32
CA ILE A 4 -10.49 10.83 -3.00
C ILE A 4 -11.81 11.43 -2.55
N ARG A 5 -12.67 11.85 -3.49
CA ARG A 5 -13.95 12.51 -3.18
C ARG A 5 -15.08 11.89 -3.97
N ASP A 6 -16.07 11.39 -3.25
CA ASP A 6 -17.34 10.87 -3.74
C ASP A 6 -17.21 9.89 -4.90
N VAL A 7 -16.22 8.99 -4.82
CA VAL A 7 -15.94 8.01 -5.86
C VAL A 7 -16.97 6.88 -5.80
N SER A 8 -17.71 6.71 -6.90
CA SER A 8 -18.59 5.57 -7.16
C SER A 8 -18.07 4.77 -8.35
N PHE A 9 -18.10 3.43 -8.23
CA PHE A 9 -17.62 2.55 -9.28
C PHE A 9 -18.29 1.18 -9.24
N GLY A 10 -18.56 0.63 -10.43
CA GLY A 10 -19.08 -0.74 -10.60
C GLY A 10 -18.58 -1.37 -11.89
N TYR A 11 -18.42 -2.69 -11.89
CA TYR A 11 -18.01 -3.49 -13.05
C TYR A 11 -19.24 -3.82 -13.94
N GLY A 12 -19.49 -3.01 -14.95
CA GLY A 12 -20.57 -3.22 -15.91
C GLY A 12 -21.95 -3.33 -15.25
N ARG A 13 -22.69 -4.42 -15.52
CA ARG A 13 -24.05 -4.67 -14.98
C ARG A 13 -24.06 -5.31 -13.59
N ARG A 14 -22.92 -5.57 -12.97
CA ARG A 14 -22.81 -6.29 -11.69
C ARG A 14 -23.10 -5.46 -10.45
N GLY A 15 -23.54 -4.20 -10.59
CA GLY A 15 -23.83 -3.29 -9.49
C GLY A 15 -22.61 -2.50 -9.01
N GLU A 16 -22.86 -1.56 -8.10
CA GLU A 16 -21.81 -0.71 -7.52
C GLU A 16 -20.95 -1.49 -6.52
N VAL A 17 -19.64 -1.38 -6.70
CA VAL A 17 -18.61 -1.91 -5.77
C VAL A 17 -18.17 -0.82 -4.80
N LEU A 18 -18.09 0.43 -5.26
CA LEU A 18 -17.80 1.61 -4.44
C LEU A 18 -18.98 2.59 -4.54
N ARG A 19 -19.36 3.19 -3.41
CA ARG A 19 -20.55 4.03 -3.27
C ARG A 19 -20.19 5.31 -2.55
N SER A 20 -19.94 6.38 -3.32
CA SER A 20 -19.57 7.72 -2.80
C SER A 20 -18.43 7.64 -1.76
N VAL A 21 -17.36 6.93 -2.13
CA VAL A 21 -16.20 6.74 -1.26
C VAL A 21 -15.35 8.00 -1.23
N SER A 22 -15.09 8.51 -0.03
CA SER A 22 -14.17 9.64 0.19
C SER A 22 -13.08 9.23 1.18
N LEU A 23 -11.81 9.56 0.85
CA LEU A 23 -10.65 9.27 1.68
C LEU A 23 -9.60 10.36 1.50
N HIS A 24 -9.06 10.85 2.61
CA HIS A 24 -7.90 11.73 2.62
C HIS A 24 -6.71 11.03 3.27
N VAL A 25 -5.58 10.94 2.56
CA VAL A 25 -4.30 10.54 3.14
C VAL A 25 -3.47 11.81 3.35
N PRO A 26 -3.24 12.26 4.58
CA PRO A 26 -2.46 13.46 4.86
C PRO A 26 -0.97 13.27 4.52
N GLN A 27 -0.24 14.36 4.35
CA GLN A 27 1.21 14.31 4.20
C GLN A 27 1.89 13.80 5.48
N ALA A 28 2.95 13.00 5.31
CA ALA A 28 3.71 12.41 6.41
C ALA A 28 2.84 11.59 7.39
N ARG A 29 1.82 10.92 6.87
CA ARG A 29 0.93 10.05 7.63
C ARG A 29 0.79 8.68 7.00
N ILE A 30 0.54 7.69 7.84
CA ILE A 30 0.21 6.33 7.45
C ILE A 30 -1.26 6.08 7.77
N VAL A 31 -2.05 5.83 6.73
CA VAL A 31 -3.47 5.47 6.85
C VAL A 31 -3.60 3.97 6.65
N GLY A 32 -4.22 3.29 7.60
CA GLY A 32 -4.62 1.89 7.46
C GLY A 32 -6.02 1.79 6.86
N MET A 33 -6.18 0.97 5.82
CA MET A 33 -7.49 0.64 5.26
C MET A 33 -7.78 -0.84 5.50
N ILE A 34 -8.85 -1.10 6.25
CA ILE A 34 -9.32 -2.46 6.52
C ILE A 34 -10.70 -2.68 5.89
N GLY A 35 -11.08 -3.93 5.74
CA GLY A 35 -12.40 -4.31 5.21
C GLY A 35 -12.40 -5.74 4.71
N PRO A 36 -13.56 -6.43 4.69
CA PRO A 36 -13.66 -7.81 4.24
C PRO A 36 -13.23 -7.97 2.78
N ASN A 37 -12.97 -9.21 2.37
CA ASN A 37 -12.74 -9.52 0.96
C ASN A 37 -13.96 -9.13 0.14
N GLY A 38 -13.74 -8.54 -1.03
CA GLY A 38 -14.81 -8.03 -1.90
C GLY A 38 -15.40 -6.68 -1.47
N SER A 39 -14.89 -6.01 -0.43
CA SER A 39 -15.38 -4.69 -0.01
C SER A 39 -15.06 -3.55 -0.98
N GLY A 40 -14.13 -3.77 -1.94
CA GLY A 40 -13.72 -2.78 -2.93
C GLY A 40 -12.33 -2.17 -2.72
N LYS A 41 -11.52 -2.66 -1.76
CA LYS A 41 -10.16 -2.14 -1.48
C LYS A 41 -9.28 -2.10 -2.73
N THR A 42 -9.10 -3.24 -3.38
CA THR A 42 -8.30 -3.35 -4.61
C THR A 42 -8.90 -2.54 -5.77
N THR A 43 -10.23 -2.45 -5.85
CA THR A 43 -10.91 -1.59 -6.84
C THR A 43 -10.55 -0.11 -6.61
N LEU A 44 -10.60 0.36 -5.37
CA LEU A 44 -10.23 1.73 -5.01
C LEU A 44 -8.76 2.01 -5.33
N ILE A 45 -7.86 1.08 -4.99
CA ILE A 45 -6.42 1.19 -5.30
C ILE A 45 -6.20 1.26 -6.81
N ASN A 46 -6.87 0.41 -7.58
CA ASN A 46 -6.76 0.41 -9.05
C ASN A 46 -7.26 1.72 -9.68
N LEU A 47 -8.29 2.35 -9.11
CA LEU A 47 -8.73 3.69 -9.53
C LEU A 47 -7.69 4.75 -9.18
N VAL A 48 -7.10 4.71 -7.98
CA VAL A 48 -6.02 5.63 -7.57
C VAL A 48 -4.80 5.51 -8.48
N CYS A 49 -4.44 4.28 -8.87
CA CYS A 49 -3.30 4.00 -9.74
C CYS A 49 -3.61 4.18 -11.25
N ASP A 50 -4.83 4.63 -11.61
CA ASP A 50 -5.27 4.78 -13.01
C ASP A 50 -5.17 3.48 -13.83
N VAL A 51 -5.41 2.35 -13.18
CA VAL A 51 -5.56 1.02 -13.81
C VAL A 51 -7.02 0.80 -14.26
N LEU A 52 -7.95 1.46 -13.56
CA LEU A 52 -9.37 1.50 -13.89
C LEU A 52 -9.79 2.95 -14.16
N ASP A 53 -10.67 3.13 -15.16
CA ASP A 53 -11.20 4.45 -15.52
C ASP A 53 -12.15 4.96 -14.43
N LEU A 54 -11.84 6.12 -13.84
CA LEU A 54 -12.70 6.83 -12.91
C LEU A 54 -13.86 7.46 -13.67
N ARG A 55 -15.11 7.08 -13.31
CA ARG A 55 -16.33 7.59 -13.95
C ARG A 55 -17.05 8.64 -13.12
N GLU A 56 -17.05 8.47 -11.80
CA GLU A 56 -17.74 9.36 -10.86
C GLU A 56 -16.85 9.71 -9.69
N GLY A 57 -16.93 10.97 -9.23
CA GLY A 57 -16.10 11.52 -8.18
C GLY A 57 -14.80 12.11 -8.70
N SER A 58 -13.83 12.29 -7.82
CA SER A 58 -12.50 12.82 -8.17
C SER A 58 -11.41 12.19 -7.32
N ILE A 59 -10.23 12.02 -7.94
CA ILE A 59 -9.01 11.58 -7.25
C ILE A 59 -7.88 12.54 -7.63
N THR A 60 -7.24 13.11 -6.61
CA THR A 60 -6.08 13.99 -6.79
C THR A 60 -4.92 13.54 -5.92
N MET A 61 -3.71 13.67 -6.46
CA MET A 61 -2.44 13.41 -5.78
C MET A 61 -1.58 14.67 -5.81
N LEU A 62 -1.17 15.17 -4.66
CA LEU A 62 -0.43 16.45 -4.52
C LEU A 62 -1.14 17.62 -5.21
N GLY A 63 -2.48 17.66 -5.17
CA GLY A 63 -3.31 18.68 -5.82
C GLY A 63 -3.44 18.52 -7.33
N ARG A 64 -2.85 17.49 -7.94
CA ARG A 64 -2.94 17.19 -9.38
C ARG A 64 -3.89 16.01 -9.61
N LYS A 65 -4.50 15.96 -10.78
CA LYS A 65 -5.34 14.83 -11.18
C LYS A 65 -4.52 13.54 -11.18
N HIS A 66 -5.03 12.45 -10.60
CA HIS A 66 -4.32 11.16 -10.47
C HIS A 66 -3.83 10.58 -11.81
N THR A 67 -4.49 10.93 -12.92
CA THR A 67 -4.11 10.50 -14.28
C THR A 67 -2.90 11.25 -14.85
N SER A 68 -2.43 12.32 -14.21
CA SER A 68 -1.26 13.07 -14.68
C SER A 68 0.04 12.29 -14.49
N ALA A 69 1.04 12.56 -15.34
CA ALA A 69 2.33 11.89 -15.25
C ALA A 69 3.02 12.12 -13.90
N GLU A 70 2.91 13.35 -13.37
CA GLU A 70 3.49 13.72 -12.07
C GLU A 70 2.80 12.99 -10.91
N ALA A 71 1.48 12.78 -10.98
CA ALA A 71 0.77 12.01 -9.97
C ALA A 71 1.19 10.55 -10.01
N LYS A 72 1.30 9.95 -11.21
CA LYS A 72 1.71 8.55 -11.40
C LYS A 72 3.12 8.29 -10.88
N THR A 73 4.07 9.17 -11.15
CA THR A 73 5.44 9.04 -10.61
C THR A 73 5.53 9.36 -9.11
N GLY A 74 4.50 9.95 -8.53
CA GLY A 74 4.39 10.21 -7.09
C GLY A 74 3.82 9.03 -6.28
N ILE A 75 3.31 7.98 -6.94
CA ILE A 75 2.66 6.83 -6.28
C ILE A 75 3.44 5.57 -6.56
N MET A 76 3.92 4.90 -5.51
CA MET A 76 4.43 3.52 -5.58
C MET A 76 3.36 2.58 -5.06
N HIS A 77 2.92 1.63 -5.88
CA HIS A 77 2.01 0.56 -5.46
C HIS A 77 2.78 -0.76 -5.33
N VAL A 78 2.63 -1.40 -4.18
CA VAL A 78 3.15 -2.73 -3.89
C VAL A 78 1.95 -3.65 -3.65
N GLY A 79 1.67 -4.50 -4.62
CA GLY A 79 0.53 -5.42 -4.59
C GLY A 79 0.77 -6.66 -3.73
N GLY A 80 -0.31 -7.35 -3.39
CA GLY A 80 -0.26 -8.63 -2.66
C GLY A 80 0.30 -9.80 -3.47
N ASN A 81 0.32 -9.69 -4.80
CA ASN A 81 0.91 -10.68 -5.68
C ASN A 81 2.43 -10.51 -5.74
N ASP A 82 3.14 -11.59 -6.08
CA ASP A 82 4.58 -11.58 -6.32
C ASP A 82 4.93 -11.46 -7.81
N ASP A 83 4.07 -10.76 -8.56
CA ASP A 83 4.23 -10.54 -10.00
C ASP A 83 5.39 -9.59 -10.27
N VAL A 84 6.59 -10.17 -10.43
CA VAL A 84 7.81 -9.49 -10.85
C VAL A 84 8.35 -10.20 -12.10
N PRO A 85 8.89 -9.46 -13.09
CA PRO A 85 9.42 -10.05 -14.34
C PRO A 85 10.52 -11.06 -14.05
N SER A 86 10.25 -12.35 -14.28
CA SER A 86 11.16 -13.46 -14.00
C SER A 86 12.44 -13.45 -14.82
N CYS A 87 12.42 -12.82 -16.01
CA CYS A 87 13.55 -12.71 -16.92
C CYS A 87 14.58 -11.64 -16.54
N LEU A 88 14.31 -10.83 -15.50
CA LEU A 88 15.24 -9.82 -14.99
C LEU A 88 15.98 -10.33 -13.75
N THR A 89 17.16 -9.78 -13.50
CA THR A 89 17.80 -9.86 -12.18
C THR A 89 17.14 -8.88 -11.22
N GLY A 90 17.30 -9.09 -9.91
CA GLY A 90 16.81 -8.15 -8.90
C GLY A 90 17.34 -6.73 -9.12
N TRP A 91 18.62 -6.60 -9.51
CA TRP A 91 19.22 -5.32 -9.87
C TRP A 91 18.57 -4.67 -11.08
N GLU A 92 18.37 -5.42 -12.16
CA GLU A 92 17.73 -4.91 -13.39
C GLU A 92 16.29 -4.47 -13.12
N TYR A 93 15.55 -5.22 -12.32
CA TYR A 93 14.19 -4.85 -11.92
C TYR A 93 14.17 -3.52 -11.14
N VAL A 94 14.94 -3.42 -10.05
CA VAL A 94 15.02 -2.19 -9.24
C VAL A 94 15.49 -1.00 -10.07
N SER A 95 16.55 -1.17 -10.88
CA SER A 95 17.10 -0.08 -11.69
C SER A 95 16.16 0.37 -12.81
N THR A 96 15.35 -0.55 -13.35
CA THR A 96 14.33 -0.24 -14.37
C THR A 96 13.19 0.56 -13.74
N LEU A 97 12.68 0.12 -12.58
CA LEU A 97 11.68 0.88 -11.85
C LEU A 97 12.18 2.27 -11.46
N ALA A 98 13.40 2.36 -10.92
CA ALA A 98 14.00 3.64 -10.56
C ALA A 98 13.98 4.62 -11.75
N ARG A 99 14.36 4.17 -12.95
CA ARG A 99 14.29 5.00 -14.18
C ARG A 99 12.87 5.43 -14.52
N LEU A 100 11.88 4.55 -14.38
CA LEU A 100 10.47 4.88 -14.64
C LEU A 100 9.94 5.95 -13.68
N TYR A 101 10.45 5.96 -12.44
CA TYR A 101 10.15 6.97 -11.44
C TYR A 101 11.07 8.20 -11.49
N GLY A 102 11.93 8.32 -12.52
CA GLY A 102 12.80 9.46 -12.71
C GLY A 102 13.99 9.55 -11.72
N VAL A 103 14.31 8.45 -11.03
CA VAL A 103 15.43 8.37 -10.08
C VAL A 103 16.50 7.42 -10.59
N ARG A 104 17.75 7.61 -10.11
CA ARG A 104 18.87 6.72 -10.42
C ARG A 104 19.08 5.76 -9.26
N ALA A 105 19.03 4.45 -9.54
CA ALA A 105 19.38 3.45 -8.57
C ALA A 105 20.90 3.44 -8.30
N ASP A 106 21.28 3.40 -7.02
CA ASP A 106 22.65 3.15 -6.59
C ASP A 106 22.83 1.66 -6.28
N ARG A 107 23.81 1.01 -6.95
CA ARG A 107 24.02 -0.45 -6.82
C ARG A 107 24.38 -0.86 -5.40
N SER A 108 25.11 -0.03 -4.68
CA SER A 108 25.52 -0.31 -3.30
C SER A 108 24.35 -0.19 -2.34
N GLU A 109 23.44 0.78 -2.58
CA GLU A 109 22.23 0.96 -1.79
C GLU A 109 21.23 -0.19 -2.01
N VAL A 110 21.05 -0.62 -3.26
CA VAL A 110 20.26 -1.80 -3.60
C VAL A 110 20.84 -3.04 -2.91
N GLY A 111 22.15 -3.26 -2.99
CA GLY A 111 22.81 -4.38 -2.33
C GLY A 111 22.62 -4.36 -0.80
N ARG A 112 22.73 -3.19 -0.17
CA ARG A 112 22.46 -3.02 1.27
C ARG A 112 21.00 -3.34 1.61
N MET A 113 20.04 -2.87 0.81
CA MET A 113 18.61 -3.15 1.06
C MET A 113 18.32 -4.64 0.93
N PHE A 114 18.85 -5.31 -0.09
CA PHE A 114 18.72 -6.77 -0.23
C PHE A 114 19.34 -7.51 0.95
N ALA A 115 20.53 -7.08 1.42
CA ALA A 115 21.17 -7.69 2.59
C ALA A 115 20.33 -7.54 3.87
N LEU A 116 19.68 -6.38 4.09
CA LEU A 116 18.78 -6.17 5.21
C LEU A 116 17.60 -7.17 5.21
N PHE A 117 17.12 -7.56 4.03
CA PHE A 117 16.09 -8.59 3.88
C PHE A 117 16.61 -10.03 3.90
N GLY A 118 17.87 -10.25 4.27
CA GLY A 118 18.51 -11.57 4.27
C GLY A 118 18.76 -12.13 2.86
N MET A 119 18.82 -11.24 1.85
CA MET A 119 19.02 -11.60 0.43
C MET A 119 20.36 -11.08 -0.11
N GLN A 120 21.43 -11.12 0.68
CA GLN A 120 22.74 -10.65 0.28
C GLN A 120 23.25 -11.37 -0.99
N GLY A 121 23.65 -10.61 -2.01
CA GLY A 121 24.13 -11.14 -3.29
C GLY A 121 23.03 -11.68 -4.22
N VAL A 122 21.79 -11.74 -3.76
CA VAL A 122 20.67 -12.26 -4.55
C VAL A 122 20.27 -11.29 -5.67
N GLN A 123 20.50 -9.99 -5.51
CA GLN A 123 20.17 -8.98 -6.51
C GLN A 123 20.78 -9.22 -7.90
N ASP A 124 21.84 -10.02 -7.97
CA ASP A 124 22.56 -10.33 -9.23
C ASP A 124 22.06 -11.63 -9.90
N ARG A 125 21.09 -12.33 -9.28
CA ARG A 125 20.49 -13.55 -9.80
C ARG A 125 19.18 -13.26 -10.51
N LEU A 126 18.79 -14.09 -11.46
CA LEU A 126 17.48 -14.01 -12.11
C LEU A 126 16.35 -14.21 -11.10
N ILE A 127 15.31 -13.37 -11.21
CA ILE A 127 14.10 -13.43 -10.37
C ILE A 127 13.37 -14.75 -10.56
N ASP A 128 13.54 -15.43 -11.71
CA ASP A 128 13.00 -16.78 -11.92
C ASP A 128 13.41 -17.76 -10.80
N SER A 129 14.64 -17.61 -10.27
CA SER A 129 15.17 -18.43 -9.17
C SER A 129 14.68 -18.01 -7.77
N TYR A 130 13.88 -16.94 -7.65
CA TYR A 130 13.43 -16.42 -6.36
C TYR A 130 12.23 -17.20 -5.85
N SER A 131 12.21 -17.48 -4.53
CA SER A 131 11.00 -17.94 -3.88
C SER A 131 9.92 -16.84 -3.87
N HIS A 132 8.67 -17.21 -3.62
CA HIS A 132 7.55 -16.28 -3.46
C HIS A 132 7.89 -15.14 -2.44
N GLY A 133 8.40 -15.50 -1.26
CA GLY A 133 8.82 -14.51 -0.26
C GLY A 133 9.94 -13.59 -0.74
N MET A 134 10.93 -14.10 -1.50
CA MET A 134 12.00 -13.29 -2.07
C MET A 134 11.49 -12.29 -3.12
N ARG A 135 10.50 -12.67 -3.94
CA ARG A 135 9.86 -11.77 -4.91
C ARG A 135 9.13 -10.63 -4.19
N LYS A 136 8.35 -10.93 -3.14
CA LYS A 136 7.70 -9.92 -2.29
C LYS A 136 8.70 -8.98 -1.62
N LYS A 137 9.77 -9.53 -1.03
CA LYS A 137 10.85 -8.73 -0.46
C LYS A 137 11.49 -7.79 -1.50
N THR A 138 11.65 -8.26 -2.74
CA THR A 138 12.18 -7.43 -3.84
C THR A 138 11.24 -6.27 -4.19
N GLN A 139 9.93 -6.47 -4.22
CA GLN A 139 8.95 -5.39 -4.40
C GLN A 139 9.03 -4.36 -3.25
N LEU A 140 9.14 -4.83 -2.00
CA LEU A 140 9.29 -3.97 -0.83
C LEU A 140 10.63 -3.18 -0.88
N CYS A 141 11.73 -3.81 -1.32
CA CYS A 141 12.99 -3.11 -1.57
C CYS A 141 12.80 -1.92 -2.52
N CYS A 142 12.05 -2.10 -3.62
CA CYS A 142 11.75 -1.00 -4.54
C CYS A 142 10.99 0.13 -3.83
N ALA A 143 9.94 -0.18 -3.06
CA ALA A 143 9.17 0.82 -2.35
C ALA A 143 10.03 1.64 -1.36
N PHE A 144 10.97 0.98 -0.68
CA PHE A 144 11.86 1.64 0.28
C PHE A 144 12.99 2.44 -0.38
N LEU A 145 13.40 2.07 -1.59
CA LEU A 145 14.47 2.74 -2.32
C LEU A 145 13.98 3.94 -3.16
N LEU A 146 12.75 3.86 -3.69
CA LEU A 146 12.23 4.90 -4.60
C LEU A 146 11.76 6.15 -3.88
N HIS A 147 11.46 6.08 -2.58
CA HIS A 147 11.03 7.21 -1.75
C HIS A 147 9.88 8.03 -2.37
N CYS A 148 8.92 7.35 -3.01
CA CYS A 148 7.77 8.03 -3.60
C CYS A 148 6.96 8.79 -2.53
N PRO A 149 6.40 9.96 -2.85
CA PRO A 149 5.58 10.75 -1.93
C PRO A 149 4.45 9.94 -1.28
N LEU A 150 3.83 9.02 -2.03
CA LEU A 150 2.83 8.07 -1.54
C LEU A 150 3.24 6.64 -1.88
N THR A 151 3.27 5.77 -0.88
CA THR A 151 3.36 4.31 -1.07
C THR A 151 2.04 3.66 -0.68
N ILE A 152 1.48 2.86 -1.59
CA ILE A 152 0.31 2.02 -1.33
C ILE A 152 0.79 0.59 -1.17
N VAL A 153 0.49 -0.02 -0.02
CA VAL A 153 0.83 -1.42 0.31
C VAL A 153 -0.47 -2.20 0.38
N ASP A 154 -0.68 -3.13 -0.55
CA ASP A 154 -1.92 -3.92 -0.64
C ASP A 154 -1.63 -5.39 -0.33
N GLU A 155 -1.86 -5.81 0.93
CA GLU A 155 -1.71 -7.19 1.42
C GLU A 155 -0.31 -7.82 1.18
N THR A 156 0.71 -7.01 0.93
CA THR A 156 2.04 -7.47 0.47
C THR A 156 2.80 -8.26 1.53
N LEU A 157 2.58 -7.96 2.82
CA LEU A 157 3.32 -8.59 3.91
C LEU A 157 2.85 -10.01 4.23
N ASN A 158 1.76 -10.48 3.60
CA ASN A 158 1.29 -11.84 3.78
C ASN A 158 2.32 -12.85 3.26
N GLY A 159 2.80 -13.73 4.13
CA GLY A 159 3.74 -14.81 3.77
C GLY A 159 5.22 -14.39 3.70
N ILE A 160 5.61 -13.22 4.21
CA ILE A 160 7.00 -12.91 4.51
C ILE A 160 7.39 -13.45 5.89
N ASP A 161 8.68 -13.68 6.12
CA ASP A 161 9.18 -14.13 7.43
C ASP A 161 9.13 -13.00 8.47
N ILE A 162 9.25 -13.40 9.74
CA ILE A 162 9.11 -12.51 10.90
C ILE A 162 10.17 -11.38 10.90
N ASP A 163 11.41 -11.68 10.51
CA ASP A 163 12.48 -10.68 10.48
C ASP A 163 12.22 -9.61 9.43
N ALA A 164 11.78 -10.03 8.23
CA ALA A 164 11.37 -9.12 7.17
C ALA A 164 10.14 -8.29 7.57
N TRP A 165 9.20 -8.86 8.34
CA TRP A 165 8.05 -8.14 8.86
C TRP A 165 8.47 -7.00 9.79
N TYR A 166 9.35 -7.27 10.78
CA TYR A 166 9.86 -6.23 11.68
C TYR A 166 10.63 -5.14 10.92
N LEU A 167 11.44 -5.56 9.93
CA LEU A 167 12.15 -4.62 9.06
C LEU A 167 11.16 -3.70 8.32
N CYS A 168 10.07 -4.26 7.79
CA CYS A 168 9.04 -3.45 7.11
C CYS A 168 8.40 -2.42 8.05
N VAL A 169 8.04 -2.81 9.28
CA VAL A 169 7.52 -1.88 10.30
C VAL A 169 8.49 -0.71 10.50
N GLU A 170 9.77 -1.01 10.70
CA GLU A 170 10.81 0.01 10.88
C GLU A 170 10.96 0.92 9.65
N GLN A 171 10.99 0.35 8.46
CA GLN A 171 11.09 1.12 7.21
C GLN A 171 9.87 2.01 6.98
N PHE A 172 8.65 1.55 7.24
CA PHE A 172 7.44 2.39 7.13
C PHE A 172 7.50 3.59 8.08
N LEU A 173 7.90 3.37 9.33
CA LEU A 173 8.06 4.45 10.30
C LEU A 173 9.17 5.44 9.89
N ARG A 174 10.29 4.96 9.33
CA ARG A 174 11.36 5.80 8.78
C ARG A 174 10.87 6.63 7.59
N MET A 175 10.12 6.03 6.66
CA MET A 175 9.54 6.73 5.52
C MET A 175 8.61 7.87 5.98
N ARG A 176 7.71 7.58 6.93
CA ARG A 176 6.86 8.61 7.56
C ARG A 176 7.70 9.72 8.18
N GLY A 177 8.75 9.38 8.94
CA GLY A 177 9.69 10.35 9.55
C GLY A 177 10.42 11.23 8.54
N ARG A 178 10.54 10.78 7.29
CA ARG A 178 11.09 11.54 6.16
C ARG A 178 10.04 12.38 5.41
N GLY A 179 8.81 12.43 5.89
CA GLY A 179 7.73 13.21 5.27
C GLY A 179 6.95 12.48 4.19
N LEU A 180 7.19 11.16 3.98
CA LEU A 180 6.46 10.34 3.02
C LEU A 180 5.16 9.82 3.63
N SER A 181 4.17 9.57 2.77
CA SER A 181 2.85 9.10 3.19
C SER A 181 2.59 7.68 2.71
N MET A 182 1.73 6.96 3.43
CA MET A 182 1.37 5.59 3.04
C MET A 182 -0.12 5.32 3.23
N LEU A 183 -0.64 4.46 2.35
CA LEU A 183 -1.92 3.79 2.51
C LEU A 183 -1.64 2.29 2.62
N ILE A 184 -1.89 1.71 3.79
CA ILE A 184 -1.64 0.28 4.05
C ILE A 184 -2.96 -0.45 4.13
N CYS A 185 -3.22 -1.35 3.17
CA CYS A 185 -4.33 -2.28 3.19
C CYS A 185 -3.84 -3.62 3.72
N SER A 186 -4.33 -4.03 4.87
CA SER A 186 -3.90 -5.29 5.48
C SER A 186 -4.95 -5.84 6.43
N HIS A 187 -4.96 -7.17 6.59
CA HIS A 187 -5.66 -7.88 7.64
C HIS A 187 -4.75 -8.17 8.86
N ASP A 188 -3.48 -7.81 8.78
CA ASP A 188 -2.55 -7.88 9.91
C ASP A 188 -2.76 -6.66 10.82
N PHE A 189 -3.61 -6.84 11.83
CA PHE A 189 -3.92 -5.78 12.79
C PHE A 189 -2.69 -5.35 13.61
N ALA A 190 -1.76 -6.27 13.90
CA ALA A 190 -0.53 -5.94 14.62
C ALA A 190 0.37 -4.99 13.82
N LEU A 191 0.45 -5.17 12.49
CA LEU A 191 1.12 -4.25 11.59
C LEU A 191 0.47 -2.86 11.65
N LEU A 192 -0.85 -2.81 11.51
CA LEU A 192 -1.60 -1.55 11.49
C LEU A 192 -1.48 -0.80 12.82
N GLU A 193 -1.61 -1.48 13.96
CA GLU A 193 -1.46 -0.88 15.29
C GLU A 193 -0.08 -0.26 15.51
N ARG A 194 0.97 -0.86 14.95
CA ARG A 194 2.35 -0.39 15.09
C ARG A 194 2.72 0.74 14.14
N THR A 195 2.06 0.83 12.99
CA THR A 195 2.53 1.71 11.91
C THR A 195 1.58 2.86 11.60
N THR A 196 0.26 2.69 11.76
CA THR A 196 -0.70 3.66 11.25
C THR A 196 -1.01 4.80 12.24
N ASP A 197 -1.28 5.97 11.69
CA ASP A 197 -1.76 7.13 12.45
C ASP A 197 -3.30 7.09 12.60
N GLN A 198 -3.98 6.57 11.58
CA GLN A 198 -5.45 6.44 11.54
C GLN A 198 -5.90 5.24 10.72
N ILE A 199 -7.08 4.76 11.03
CA ILE A 199 -7.73 3.62 10.36
C ILE A 199 -9.03 4.07 9.72
N VAL A 200 -9.30 3.53 8.53
CA VAL A 200 -10.60 3.57 7.85
C VAL A 200 -11.10 2.16 7.58
N LEU A 201 -12.41 1.98 7.63
CA LEU A 201 -13.08 0.72 7.29
C LEU A 201 -13.84 0.89 5.98
N LEU A 202 -13.49 0.08 4.98
CA LEU A 202 -14.26 -0.04 3.74
C LEU A 202 -15.15 -1.29 3.82
N ARG A 203 -16.47 -1.09 3.83
CA ARG A 203 -17.45 -2.18 3.93
C ARG A 203 -18.67 -1.88 3.06
N ASN A 204 -19.14 -2.88 2.31
CA ASN A 204 -20.30 -2.75 1.41
C ASN A 204 -20.19 -1.56 0.44
N GLY A 205 -18.95 -1.29 -0.03
CA GLY A 205 -18.65 -0.18 -0.93
C GLY A 205 -18.64 1.20 -0.27
N ARG A 206 -18.75 1.32 1.04
CA ARG A 206 -18.75 2.60 1.78
C ARG A 206 -17.54 2.70 2.70
N MET A 207 -16.99 3.90 2.80
CA MET A 207 -15.85 4.21 3.68
C MET A 207 -16.35 4.81 4.98
N SER A 208 -15.82 4.32 6.11
CA SER A 208 -16.06 4.97 7.41
C SER A 208 -15.30 6.30 7.53
N ALA A 209 -15.70 7.14 8.47
CA ALA A 209 -14.85 8.24 8.91
C ALA A 209 -13.50 7.69 9.44
N PRO A 210 -12.38 8.41 9.20
CA PRO A 210 -11.08 8.01 9.75
C PRO A 210 -11.09 8.15 11.28
N LEU A 211 -10.53 7.14 11.96
CA LEU A 211 -10.35 7.15 13.40
C LEU A 211 -8.85 7.09 13.72
N PRO A 212 -8.34 7.90 14.66
CA PRO A 212 -6.97 7.78 15.13
C PRO A 212 -6.72 6.36 15.67
N THR A 213 -5.64 5.72 15.24
CA THR A 213 -5.29 4.36 15.67
C THR A 213 -5.17 4.27 17.19
N ARG A 214 -4.59 5.29 17.82
CA ARG A 214 -4.48 5.37 19.28
C ARG A 214 -5.84 5.35 19.98
N SER A 215 -6.81 6.11 19.46
CA SER A 215 -8.17 6.14 20.02
C SER A 215 -8.88 4.78 19.91
N ILE A 216 -8.60 4.02 18.84
CA ILE A 216 -9.12 2.65 18.70
C ILE A 216 -8.50 1.75 19.76
N ILE A 217 -7.18 1.80 19.94
CA ILE A 217 -6.47 0.99 20.95
C ILE A 217 -6.96 1.32 22.36
N ASP A 218 -7.04 2.61 22.70
CA ASP A 218 -7.42 3.05 24.05
C ASP A 218 -8.91 2.74 24.35
N GLY A 219 -9.80 2.81 23.34
CA GLY A 219 -11.25 2.58 23.53
C GLY A 219 -11.72 1.15 23.41
N TYR A 220 -11.03 0.33 22.61
CA TYR A 220 -11.46 -1.04 22.29
C TYR A 220 -10.42 -2.11 22.65
N GLY A 221 -9.22 -1.72 23.12
CA GLY A 221 -8.13 -2.66 23.38
C GLY A 221 -7.34 -3.09 22.13
N GLY A 222 -7.72 -2.66 20.93
CA GLY A 222 -7.03 -2.95 19.68
C GLY A 222 -7.93 -2.88 18.46
N ILE A 223 -7.29 -2.90 17.26
CA ILE A 223 -8.01 -2.83 15.98
C ILE A 223 -8.87 -4.10 15.76
N ALA A 224 -8.39 -5.27 16.21
CA ALA A 224 -9.11 -6.53 16.07
C ALA A 224 -10.48 -6.47 16.75
N GLU A 225 -10.53 -6.00 18.00
CA GLU A 225 -11.77 -5.90 18.76
C GLU A 225 -12.69 -4.81 18.19
N TRP A 226 -12.13 -3.64 17.84
CA TRP A 226 -12.90 -2.60 17.16
C TRP A 226 -13.52 -3.09 15.87
N TYR A 227 -12.78 -3.83 15.04
CA TYR A 227 -13.29 -4.41 13.80
C TYR A 227 -14.40 -5.41 14.06
N ARG A 228 -14.26 -6.28 15.08
CA ARG A 228 -15.26 -7.26 15.49
C ARG A 228 -16.57 -6.57 15.88
N VAL A 229 -16.51 -5.56 16.75
CA VAL A 229 -17.69 -4.79 17.19
C VAL A 229 -18.40 -4.15 15.99
N ARG A 230 -17.64 -3.45 15.13
CA ARG A 230 -18.21 -2.81 13.93
C ARG A 230 -18.78 -3.79 12.91
N THR A 231 -18.31 -5.04 12.93
CA THR A 231 -18.81 -6.08 12.03
C THR A 231 -20.12 -6.67 12.55
N LEU A 232 -20.22 -6.87 13.86
CA LEU A 232 -21.43 -7.41 14.51
C LEU A 232 -22.59 -6.38 14.56
N GLU A 233 -22.28 -5.10 14.83
CA GLU A 233 -23.29 -4.03 14.87
C GLU A 233 -23.94 -3.72 13.50
N ALA A 234 -23.37 -4.23 12.41
CA ALA A 234 -23.82 -3.97 11.05
C ALA A 234 -24.56 -5.16 10.40
N GLU A 235 -24.82 -6.24 11.15
CA GLU A 235 -25.77 -7.28 10.74
C GLU A 235 -27.19 -6.83 11.13
N PRO A 236 -28.11 -6.68 10.15
CA PRO A 236 -29.50 -6.30 10.42
C PRO A 236 -30.27 -7.43 11.09
#